data_234d4b34e4243a6926bc5b17627648c2
#
_entry.id   234d4b34e4243a6926bc5b17627648c2
#
_cell.length_a   1.000
_cell.length_b   1.000
_cell.length_c   1.000
_cell.angle_alpha   90.00
_cell.angle_beta   90.00
_cell.angle_gamma   90.00
#
_symmetry.space_group_name_H-M   'P 1'
#
loop_
_entity.id
_entity.type
_entity.pdbx_description
1 polymer ?
#
loop_
_entity_poly.entity_id
_entity_poly.type
_entity_poly.pdbx_seq_one_letter_code
_entity_poly.pdbx_strand_id
1 'polypeptide(L)'
;MSQTPHIIIVDDEAPAREMVGEYLKMHGFAITLCDGGRSLRDALASRTPDLVVLDLNMPEEDGLSIIRDLKRRSNVPIIMLTATASPIDRVVGLELGADDYVAKPCELRELMARIRSVLRRSTPAGPAAAEPAAAPANTPRDHLVRFGTKWLDLDAQALRDEDGNEHPLTASEFGLLKVFALNPKRVLSRERLMELANARDSEAFDRAVDLRIMRIRRKIEIDPTKPAVIRTIRGGGYLFSPVGDKT
;
A
#
# COMPACT_ATOMS: atom_id res chain seq x y z
N MET A 1 -6.98 -17.88 -17.09
CA MET A 1 -8.17 -17.83 -16.20
C MET A 1 -7.80 -16.91 -15.05
N SER A 2 -8.43 -15.74 -14.94
CA SER A 2 -8.18 -14.83 -13.82
C SER A 2 -8.64 -15.52 -12.54
N GLN A 3 -7.73 -15.74 -11.60
CA GLN A 3 -8.11 -16.27 -10.29
C GLN A 3 -9.00 -15.25 -9.58
N THR A 4 -10.09 -15.73 -8.98
CA THR A 4 -10.94 -14.92 -8.11
C THR A 4 -10.13 -14.41 -6.93
N PRO A 5 -10.00 -13.09 -6.71
CA PRO A 5 -9.20 -12.57 -5.61
C PRO A 5 -9.74 -13.05 -4.26
N HIS A 6 -8.84 -13.49 -3.38
CA HIS A 6 -9.16 -14.02 -2.06
C HIS A 6 -8.93 -12.95 -0.98
N ILE A 7 -9.98 -12.67 -0.21
CA ILE A 7 -9.95 -11.68 0.86
C ILE A 7 -10.25 -12.36 2.20
N ILE A 8 -9.45 -12.07 3.21
CA ILE A 8 -9.76 -12.44 4.60
C ILE A 8 -10.37 -11.22 5.30
N ILE A 9 -11.49 -11.44 5.98
CA ILE A 9 -12.17 -10.44 6.81
C ILE A 9 -11.99 -10.84 8.26
N VAL A 10 -11.44 -9.95 9.06
CA VAL A 10 -11.17 -10.15 10.48
C VAL A 10 -11.97 -9.12 11.27
N ASP A 11 -12.93 -9.56 12.05
CA ASP A 11 -13.82 -8.73 12.86
C ASP A 11 -14.43 -9.64 13.94
N ASP A 12 -14.42 -9.25 15.19
CA ASP A 12 -14.98 -10.05 16.28
C ASP A 12 -16.52 -10.07 16.27
N GLU A 13 -17.14 -9.01 15.70
CA GLU A 13 -18.60 -8.93 15.57
C GLU A 13 -19.12 -9.80 14.43
N ALA A 14 -19.69 -10.98 14.74
CA ALA A 14 -20.20 -11.92 13.73
C ALA A 14 -21.17 -11.29 12.72
N PRO A 15 -22.19 -10.48 13.11
CA PRO A 15 -23.11 -9.89 12.14
C PRO A 15 -22.42 -8.92 11.16
N ALA A 16 -21.48 -8.11 11.64
CA ALA A 16 -20.72 -7.19 10.79
C ALA A 16 -19.83 -7.95 9.82
N ARG A 17 -19.10 -8.94 10.31
CA ARG A 17 -18.21 -9.80 9.52
C ARG A 17 -18.97 -10.56 8.42
N GLU A 18 -20.12 -11.15 8.75
CA GLU A 18 -20.95 -11.89 7.80
C GLU A 18 -21.53 -10.96 6.73
N MET A 19 -22.08 -9.81 7.11
CA MET A 19 -22.64 -8.82 6.18
C MET A 19 -21.60 -8.36 5.17
N VAL A 20 -20.40 -8.01 5.62
CA VAL A 20 -19.29 -7.62 4.73
C VAL A 20 -18.90 -8.78 3.83
N GLY A 21 -18.80 -10.00 4.39
CA GLY A 21 -18.43 -11.20 3.65
C GLY A 21 -19.42 -11.56 2.54
N GLU A 22 -20.71 -11.54 2.84
CA GLU A 22 -21.75 -11.82 1.84
C GLU A 22 -21.76 -10.77 0.73
N TYR A 23 -21.66 -9.50 1.10
CA TYR A 23 -21.61 -8.42 0.12
C TYR A 23 -20.42 -8.59 -0.84
N LEU A 24 -19.24 -8.88 -0.34
CA LEU A 24 -18.06 -9.06 -1.18
C LEU A 24 -18.11 -10.35 -2.01
N LYS A 25 -18.69 -11.44 -1.49
CA LYS A 25 -18.94 -12.68 -2.26
C LYS A 25 -19.83 -12.41 -3.47
N MET A 26 -20.93 -11.66 -3.29
CA MET A 26 -21.82 -11.29 -4.39
C MET A 26 -21.11 -10.46 -5.47
N HIS A 27 -20.01 -9.79 -5.12
CA HIS A 27 -19.23 -8.98 -6.06
C HIS A 27 -17.99 -9.69 -6.64
N GLY A 28 -17.92 -11.02 -6.51
CA GLY A 28 -16.93 -11.85 -7.16
C GLY A 28 -15.63 -12.03 -6.41
N PHE A 29 -15.62 -11.94 -5.07
CA PHE A 29 -14.47 -12.24 -4.24
C PHE A 29 -14.61 -13.60 -3.55
N ALA A 30 -13.50 -14.32 -3.41
CA ALA A 30 -13.41 -15.46 -2.50
C ALA A 30 -13.16 -14.94 -1.09
N ILE A 31 -13.94 -15.38 -0.09
CA ILE A 31 -13.92 -14.80 1.25
C ILE A 31 -13.62 -15.86 2.29
N THR A 32 -12.71 -15.55 3.22
CA THR A 32 -12.51 -16.24 4.48
C THR A 32 -12.88 -15.30 5.62
N LEU A 33 -13.68 -15.77 6.57
CA LEU A 33 -14.10 -15.02 7.75
C LEU A 33 -13.29 -15.48 8.95
N CYS A 34 -12.73 -14.52 9.69
CA CYS A 34 -11.96 -14.74 10.92
C CYS A 34 -12.54 -13.87 12.04
N ASP A 35 -12.61 -14.41 13.23
CA ASP A 35 -13.13 -13.74 14.42
C ASP A 35 -12.06 -13.04 15.27
N GLY A 36 -10.79 -13.18 14.87
CA GLY A 36 -9.67 -12.56 15.55
C GLY A 36 -8.31 -13.00 15.02
N GLY A 37 -7.25 -12.62 15.71
CA GLY A 37 -5.88 -12.88 15.26
C GLY A 37 -5.50 -14.36 15.20
N ARG A 38 -6.13 -15.22 16.05
CA ARG A 38 -5.86 -16.67 16.02
C ARG A 38 -6.37 -17.29 14.73
N SER A 39 -7.66 -17.12 14.43
CA SER A 39 -8.27 -17.65 13.21
C SER A 39 -7.66 -17.05 11.95
N LEU A 40 -7.20 -15.80 12.01
CA LEU A 40 -6.43 -15.20 10.93
C LEU A 40 -5.11 -15.95 10.69
N ARG A 41 -4.35 -16.26 11.73
CA ARG A 41 -3.08 -17.02 11.61
C ARG A 41 -3.30 -18.41 11.01
N ASP A 42 -4.35 -19.09 11.42
CA ASP A 42 -4.71 -20.42 10.89
C ASP A 42 -5.10 -20.32 9.39
N ALA A 43 -5.86 -19.30 9.02
CA ALA A 43 -6.22 -19.04 7.63
C ALA A 43 -4.98 -18.72 6.76
N LEU A 44 -4.07 -17.91 7.25
CA LEU A 44 -2.82 -17.55 6.56
C LEU A 44 -1.88 -18.75 6.37
N ALA A 45 -1.89 -19.71 7.30
CA ALA A 45 -1.12 -20.94 7.17
C ALA A 45 -1.65 -21.83 6.04
N SER A 46 -2.94 -21.76 5.75
CA SER A 46 -3.61 -22.57 4.71
C SER A 46 -3.48 -21.96 3.32
N ARG A 47 -3.63 -20.66 3.19
CA ARG A 47 -3.56 -19.94 1.92
C ARG A 47 -3.23 -18.46 2.13
N THR A 48 -2.32 -17.94 1.31
CA THR A 48 -2.04 -16.51 1.26
C THR A 48 -3.20 -15.76 0.60
N PRO A 49 -3.82 -14.76 1.25
CA PRO A 49 -4.85 -13.95 0.65
C PRO A 49 -4.25 -12.85 -0.24
N ASP A 50 -5.08 -12.29 -1.12
CA ASP A 50 -4.73 -11.13 -1.92
C ASP A 50 -4.90 -9.82 -1.14
N LEU A 51 -5.74 -9.84 -0.06
CA LEU A 51 -5.96 -8.69 0.82
C LEU A 51 -6.57 -9.14 2.16
N VAL A 52 -6.24 -8.42 3.22
CA VAL A 52 -6.88 -8.56 4.54
C VAL A 52 -7.66 -7.29 4.86
N VAL A 53 -8.93 -7.44 5.26
CA VAL A 53 -9.74 -6.40 5.89
C VAL A 53 -9.74 -6.70 7.38
N LEU A 54 -9.25 -5.77 8.20
CA LEU A 54 -8.98 -5.99 9.62
C LEU A 54 -9.67 -4.93 10.48
N ASP A 55 -10.54 -5.34 11.38
CA ASP A 55 -11.00 -4.46 12.46
C ASP A 55 -9.86 -4.21 13.46
N LEU A 56 -9.73 -2.97 13.89
CA LEU A 56 -8.76 -2.60 14.92
C LEU A 56 -9.30 -2.81 16.34
N ASN A 57 -10.62 -2.72 16.53
CA ASN A 57 -11.24 -2.70 17.86
C ASN A 57 -11.71 -4.11 18.28
N MET A 58 -10.78 -5.05 18.38
CA MET A 58 -11.08 -6.40 18.84
C MET A 58 -10.66 -6.58 20.32
N PRO A 59 -11.48 -7.27 21.17
CA PRO A 59 -11.24 -7.34 22.60
C PRO A 59 -10.05 -8.22 23.00
N GLU A 60 -9.72 -9.25 22.21
CA GLU A 60 -8.68 -10.22 22.59
C GLU A 60 -7.28 -9.87 22.12
N GLU A 61 -7.14 -9.18 20.99
CA GLU A 61 -5.86 -8.83 20.41
C GLU A 61 -5.94 -7.48 19.68
N ASP A 62 -5.03 -6.58 20.02
CA ASP A 62 -4.93 -5.28 19.37
C ASP A 62 -4.65 -5.42 17.86
N GLY A 63 -5.55 -4.89 17.04
CA GLY A 63 -5.44 -4.92 15.58
C GLY A 63 -4.13 -4.30 15.06
N LEU A 64 -3.57 -3.31 15.76
CA LEU A 64 -2.27 -2.72 15.40
C LEU A 64 -1.11 -3.71 15.58
N SER A 65 -1.19 -4.58 16.58
CA SER A 65 -0.19 -5.65 16.77
C SER A 65 -0.28 -6.69 15.66
N ILE A 66 -1.49 -7.04 15.22
CA ILE A 66 -1.73 -7.94 14.08
C ILE A 66 -1.14 -7.36 12.80
N ILE A 67 -1.35 -6.07 12.52
CA ILE A 67 -0.76 -5.38 11.35
C ILE A 67 0.76 -5.49 11.39
N ARG A 68 1.36 -5.17 12.53
CA ARG A 68 2.81 -5.23 12.71
C ARG A 68 3.38 -6.62 12.41
N ASP A 69 2.76 -7.65 12.95
CA ASP A 69 3.19 -9.03 12.77
C ASP A 69 2.99 -9.52 11.35
N LEU A 70 1.87 -9.17 10.73
CA LEU A 70 1.57 -9.54 9.35
C LEU A 70 2.57 -8.89 8.38
N LYS A 71 2.87 -7.59 8.55
CA LYS A 71 3.80 -6.84 7.70
C LYS A 71 5.28 -7.20 7.90
N ARG A 72 5.63 -7.85 9.01
CA ARG A 72 6.97 -8.44 9.19
C ARG A 72 7.15 -9.72 8.38
N ARG A 73 6.08 -10.47 8.13
CA ARG A 73 6.11 -11.81 7.52
C ARG A 73 5.67 -11.82 6.07
N SER A 74 4.91 -10.82 5.65
CA SER A 74 4.32 -10.77 4.30
C SER A 74 4.08 -9.35 3.83
N ASN A 75 3.93 -9.20 2.51
CA ASN A 75 3.51 -7.95 1.87
C ASN A 75 2.01 -7.92 1.55
N VAL A 76 1.23 -8.81 2.16
CA VAL A 76 -0.21 -8.84 1.94
C VAL A 76 -0.82 -7.47 2.26
N PRO A 77 -1.60 -6.89 1.34
CA PRO A 77 -2.28 -5.62 1.57
C PRO A 77 -3.29 -5.72 2.70
N ILE A 78 -3.35 -4.64 3.51
CA ILE A 78 -4.25 -4.56 4.66
C ILE A 78 -5.08 -3.28 4.56
N ILE A 79 -6.41 -3.42 4.64
CA ILE A 79 -7.34 -2.32 4.87
C ILE A 79 -7.83 -2.41 6.30
N MET A 80 -7.64 -1.35 7.07
CA MET A 80 -8.12 -1.26 8.43
C MET A 80 -9.58 -0.81 8.46
N LEU A 81 -10.40 -1.46 9.29
CA LEU A 81 -11.67 -0.92 9.75
C LEU A 81 -11.49 -0.35 11.15
N THR A 82 -12.05 0.80 11.46
CA THR A 82 -11.92 1.40 12.79
C THR A 82 -13.18 2.18 13.16
N ALA A 83 -13.74 1.88 14.33
CA ALA A 83 -14.87 2.62 14.90
C ALA A 83 -14.44 3.99 15.41
N THR A 84 -13.16 4.15 15.74
CA THR A 84 -12.63 5.40 16.28
C THR A 84 -12.05 6.25 15.16
N ALA A 85 -12.67 7.41 14.94
CA ALA A 85 -12.11 8.45 14.08
C ALA A 85 -10.86 9.11 14.69
N SER A 86 -10.15 8.42 15.63
CA SER A 86 -8.93 8.95 16.21
C SER A 86 -7.89 9.16 15.11
N PRO A 87 -7.46 10.38 14.86
CA PRO A 87 -6.38 10.64 13.91
C PRO A 87 -5.10 9.89 14.27
N ILE A 88 -4.92 9.57 15.56
CA ILE A 88 -3.75 8.88 16.07
C ILE A 88 -3.74 7.42 15.61
N ASP A 89 -4.84 6.68 15.77
CA ASP A 89 -4.91 5.26 15.40
C ASP A 89 -4.76 5.06 13.90
N ARG A 90 -5.31 5.99 13.11
CA ARG A 90 -5.11 6.00 11.64
C ARG A 90 -3.65 6.18 11.27
N VAL A 91 -2.99 7.16 11.89
CA VAL A 91 -1.56 7.44 11.68
C VAL A 91 -0.73 6.23 12.06
N VAL A 92 -0.95 5.68 13.26
CA VAL A 92 -0.21 4.51 13.76
C VAL A 92 -0.42 3.28 12.88
N GLY A 93 -1.66 2.99 12.48
CA GLY A 93 -1.94 1.84 11.60
C GLY A 93 -1.28 1.97 10.22
N LEU A 94 -1.30 3.17 9.64
CA LEU A 94 -0.58 3.45 8.40
C LEU A 94 0.94 3.42 8.60
N GLU A 95 1.45 3.84 9.76
CA GLU A 95 2.88 3.68 10.13
C GLU A 95 3.30 2.23 10.28
N LEU A 96 2.42 1.37 10.74
CA LEU A 96 2.66 -0.06 10.84
C LEU A 96 2.60 -0.79 9.49
N GLY A 97 2.15 -0.11 8.44
CA GLY A 97 2.19 -0.62 7.07
C GLY A 97 0.83 -0.92 6.44
N ALA A 98 -0.29 -0.60 7.09
CA ALA A 98 -1.59 -0.71 6.43
C ALA A 98 -1.63 0.10 5.13
N ASP A 99 -2.32 -0.42 4.13
CA ASP A 99 -2.38 0.15 2.78
C ASP A 99 -3.51 1.16 2.63
N ASP A 100 -4.58 1.00 3.42
CA ASP A 100 -5.71 1.93 3.50
C ASP A 100 -6.46 1.76 4.82
N TYR A 101 -7.42 2.65 5.11
CA TYR A 101 -8.32 2.54 6.24
C TYR A 101 -9.75 2.98 5.86
N VAL A 102 -10.74 2.48 6.60
CA VAL A 102 -12.14 2.85 6.48
C VAL A 102 -12.72 3.07 7.88
N ALA A 103 -13.36 4.21 8.08
CA ALA A 103 -14.03 4.49 9.36
C ALA A 103 -15.38 3.76 9.43
N LYS A 104 -15.68 3.12 10.56
CA LYS A 104 -17.02 2.58 10.87
C LYS A 104 -17.91 3.72 11.45
N PRO A 105 -19.20 3.82 11.09
CA PRO A 105 -19.90 3.00 10.12
C PRO A 105 -19.47 3.34 8.68
N CYS A 106 -19.22 2.33 7.85
CA CYS A 106 -18.85 2.53 6.45
C CYS A 106 -19.90 1.94 5.50
N GLU A 107 -20.05 2.57 4.35
CA GLU A 107 -20.84 1.98 3.28
C GLU A 107 -20.07 0.83 2.63
N LEU A 108 -20.74 -0.32 2.43
CA LEU A 108 -20.12 -1.49 1.80
C LEU A 108 -19.60 -1.20 0.38
N ARG A 109 -20.22 -0.24 -0.32
CA ARG A 109 -19.76 0.23 -1.64
C ARG A 109 -18.42 0.96 -1.54
N GLU A 110 -18.21 1.76 -0.49
CA GLU A 110 -16.95 2.43 -0.24
C GLU A 110 -15.84 1.41 0.05
N LEU A 111 -16.09 0.47 0.98
CA LEU A 111 -15.13 -0.60 1.30
C LEU A 111 -14.75 -1.39 0.04
N MET A 112 -15.73 -1.78 -0.78
CA MET A 112 -15.49 -2.48 -2.04
C MET A 112 -14.63 -1.66 -3.01
N ALA A 113 -14.90 -0.36 -3.16
CA ALA A 113 -14.12 0.52 -4.03
C ALA A 113 -12.66 0.61 -3.58
N ARG A 114 -12.41 0.69 -2.26
CA ARG A 114 -11.08 0.69 -1.67
C ARG A 114 -10.36 -0.65 -1.87
N ILE A 115 -11.05 -1.77 -1.62
CA ILE A 115 -10.52 -3.11 -1.88
C ILE A 115 -10.04 -3.23 -3.34
N ARG A 116 -10.90 -2.88 -4.30
CA ARG A 116 -10.52 -2.91 -5.72
C ARG A 116 -9.34 -1.99 -6.03
N SER A 117 -9.28 -0.82 -5.42
CA SER A 117 -8.17 0.12 -5.60
C SER A 117 -6.85 -0.45 -5.06
N VAL A 118 -6.87 -1.08 -3.88
CA VAL A 118 -5.70 -1.71 -3.28
C VAL A 118 -5.25 -2.92 -4.10
N LEU A 119 -6.17 -3.82 -4.47
CA LEU A 119 -5.86 -5.01 -5.29
C LEU A 119 -5.28 -4.65 -6.65
N ARG A 120 -5.81 -3.64 -7.33
CA ARG A 120 -5.27 -3.16 -8.62
C ARG A 120 -3.82 -2.69 -8.48
N ARG A 121 -3.44 -2.14 -7.34
CA ARG A 121 -2.06 -1.70 -7.04
C ARG A 121 -1.14 -2.86 -6.69
N SER A 122 -1.70 -3.95 -6.18
CA SER A 122 -0.96 -5.14 -5.72
C SER A 122 -0.82 -6.21 -6.80
N THR A 123 -1.64 -6.15 -7.86
CA THR A 123 -1.56 -7.10 -8.98
C THR A 123 -0.55 -6.58 -9.99
N PRO A 124 0.47 -7.37 -10.39
CA PRO A 124 1.32 -7.04 -11.52
C PRO A 124 0.42 -6.82 -12.73
N ALA A 125 0.53 -5.67 -13.38
CA ALA A 125 -0.29 -5.36 -14.54
C ALA A 125 -0.03 -6.36 -15.66
N GLY A 126 -0.92 -7.34 -15.80
CA GLY A 126 -1.13 -8.02 -17.07
C GLY A 126 -1.62 -6.99 -18.10
N PRO A 127 -1.39 -7.19 -19.40
CA PRO A 127 -1.70 -6.20 -20.42
C PRO A 127 -3.21 -5.99 -20.54
N ALA A 128 -3.72 -4.96 -19.91
CA ALA A 128 -5.10 -4.49 -20.07
C ALA A 128 -5.09 -3.12 -20.74
N ALA A 129 -5.53 -3.16 -22.00
CA ALA A 129 -6.01 -2.10 -22.84
C ALA A 129 -6.01 -0.67 -22.26
N ALA A 130 -5.02 0.10 -22.65
CA ALA A 130 -5.10 1.54 -22.80
C ALA A 130 -4.70 1.85 -24.24
N GLU A 131 -5.57 2.56 -24.95
CA GLU A 131 -5.36 3.00 -26.34
C GLU A 131 -4.14 3.90 -26.49
N PRO A 132 -3.57 4.02 -27.69
CA PRO A 132 -2.15 4.25 -27.85
C PRO A 132 -1.81 5.73 -28.04
N ALA A 133 -0.87 6.21 -27.27
CA ALA A 133 -0.02 7.31 -27.69
C ALA A 133 1.37 6.71 -27.93
N ALA A 134 1.83 6.82 -29.15
CA ALA A 134 3.03 6.22 -29.68
C ALA A 134 4.30 6.58 -28.90
N ALA A 135 5.09 5.56 -28.59
CA ALA A 135 6.45 5.70 -28.07
C ALA A 135 7.40 4.78 -28.84
N PRO A 136 8.66 5.14 -29.01
CA PRO A 136 9.63 4.31 -29.69
C PRO A 136 10.23 3.23 -28.76
N ALA A 137 10.68 2.17 -29.40
CA ALA A 137 11.11 0.90 -28.82
C ALA A 137 12.42 0.94 -28.02
N ASN A 138 12.48 0.07 -27.10
CA ASN A 138 13.22 -0.28 -25.90
C ASN A 138 14.60 -0.85 -25.99
N THR A 139 15.37 -0.54 -24.96
CA THR A 139 16.49 -1.32 -24.44
C THR A 139 16.15 -1.98 -23.09
N PRO A 140 16.73 -3.12 -22.70
CA PRO A 140 16.33 -3.94 -21.51
C PRO A 140 16.57 -3.29 -20.12
N ARG A 141 16.80 -1.99 -20.02
CA ARG A 141 17.09 -1.27 -18.77
C ARG A 141 15.99 -0.30 -18.33
N ASP A 142 14.93 -0.13 -19.11
CA ASP A 142 13.92 0.93 -18.89
C ASP A 142 12.96 0.63 -17.70
N HIS A 143 12.99 -0.60 -17.14
CA HIS A 143 12.14 -1.00 -16.02
C HIS A 143 12.80 -0.86 -14.64
N LEU A 144 14.10 -0.56 -14.59
CA LEU A 144 14.87 -0.41 -13.36
C LEU A 144 15.18 1.06 -13.10
N VAL A 145 14.63 1.61 -12.03
CA VAL A 145 14.86 3.00 -11.63
C VAL A 145 15.69 3.04 -10.35
N ARG A 146 16.81 3.77 -10.37
CA ARG A 146 17.68 3.89 -9.20
C ARG A 146 17.12 4.86 -8.18
N PHE A 147 16.99 4.39 -6.93
CA PHE A 147 16.62 5.17 -5.76
C PHE A 147 17.73 5.08 -4.71
N GLY A 148 18.72 5.96 -4.82
CA GLY A 148 19.86 5.98 -3.91
C GLY A 148 20.71 4.71 -4.01
N THR A 149 20.70 3.90 -2.96
CA THR A 149 21.42 2.62 -2.89
C THR A 149 20.62 1.43 -3.41
N LYS A 150 19.38 1.66 -3.86
CA LYS A 150 18.44 0.61 -4.28
C LYS A 150 17.97 0.81 -5.71
N TRP A 151 17.43 -0.25 -6.29
CA TRP A 151 16.82 -0.27 -7.62
C TRP A 151 15.36 -0.67 -7.49
N LEU A 152 14.47 0.16 -8.00
CA LEU A 152 13.06 -0.16 -8.14
C LEU A 152 12.84 -0.87 -9.47
N ASP A 153 12.45 -2.12 -9.40
CA ASP A 153 11.97 -2.90 -10.54
C ASP A 153 10.46 -2.63 -10.69
N LEU A 154 10.09 -1.93 -11.75
CA LEU A 154 8.70 -1.54 -11.99
C LEU A 154 7.83 -2.72 -12.42
N ASP A 155 8.40 -3.73 -13.06
CA ASP A 155 7.69 -4.92 -13.52
C ASP A 155 7.53 -5.94 -12.39
N ALA A 156 8.62 -6.24 -11.67
CA ALA A 156 8.58 -7.13 -10.52
C ALA A 156 7.94 -6.48 -9.28
N GLN A 157 7.70 -5.16 -9.30
CA GLN A 157 7.19 -4.36 -8.18
C GLN A 157 8.01 -4.52 -6.90
N ALA A 158 9.32 -4.68 -7.06
CA ALA A 158 10.27 -4.98 -6.00
C ALA A 158 11.35 -3.91 -5.90
N LEU A 159 11.82 -3.68 -4.68
CA LEU A 159 12.99 -2.85 -4.40
C LEU A 159 14.17 -3.78 -4.11
N ARG A 160 15.27 -3.65 -4.86
CA ARG A 160 16.46 -4.50 -4.72
C ARG A 160 17.70 -3.67 -4.41
N ASP A 161 18.63 -4.26 -3.66
CA ASP A 161 19.96 -3.66 -3.49
C ASP A 161 20.94 -4.11 -4.59
N GLU A 162 22.19 -3.64 -4.48
CA GLU A 162 23.24 -3.97 -5.45
C GLU A 162 23.62 -5.45 -5.42
N ASP A 163 23.35 -6.15 -4.30
CA ASP A 163 23.58 -7.58 -4.14
C ASP A 163 22.40 -8.43 -4.63
N GLY A 164 21.31 -7.80 -5.08
CA GLY A 164 20.11 -8.45 -5.57
C GLY A 164 19.12 -8.86 -4.48
N ASN A 165 19.37 -8.51 -3.21
CA ASN A 165 18.42 -8.80 -2.13
C ASN A 165 17.19 -7.94 -2.25
N GLU A 166 16.01 -8.56 -2.08
CA GLU A 166 14.74 -7.83 -2.11
C GLU A 166 14.44 -7.17 -0.77
N HIS A 167 14.01 -5.92 -0.85
CA HIS A 167 13.51 -5.16 0.28
C HIS A 167 11.99 -5.03 0.17
N PRO A 168 11.22 -5.55 1.14
CA PRO A 168 9.76 -5.59 1.07
C PRO A 168 9.18 -4.18 0.96
N LEU A 169 8.25 -4.00 0.02
CA LEU A 169 7.45 -2.79 -0.16
C LEU A 169 5.98 -3.10 0.08
N THR A 170 5.28 -2.21 0.75
CA THR A 170 3.82 -2.25 0.70
C THR A 170 3.32 -1.73 -0.66
N ALA A 171 2.10 -2.10 -1.06
CA ALA A 171 1.52 -1.63 -2.31
C ALA A 171 1.48 -0.10 -2.41
N SER A 172 1.25 0.58 -1.28
CA SER A 172 1.23 2.05 -1.20
C SER A 172 2.62 2.68 -1.29
N GLU A 173 3.66 2.04 -0.73
CA GLU A 173 5.04 2.48 -0.89
C GLU A 173 5.51 2.32 -2.34
N PHE A 174 5.20 1.17 -2.95
CA PHE A 174 5.49 0.94 -4.37
C PHE A 174 4.77 1.96 -5.25
N GLY A 175 3.47 2.24 -4.99
CA GLY A 175 2.70 3.25 -5.73
C GLY A 175 3.36 4.62 -5.71
N LEU A 176 3.85 5.08 -4.54
CA LEU A 176 4.57 6.36 -4.42
C LEU A 176 5.93 6.33 -5.14
N LEU A 177 6.70 5.27 -4.99
CA LEU A 177 7.98 5.11 -5.70
C LEU A 177 7.78 5.12 -7.21
N LYS A 178 6.73 4.44 -7.72
CA LYS A 178 6.37 4.45 -9.13
C LYS A 178 6.03 5.86 -9.63
N VAL A 179 5.25 6.63 -8.85
CA VAL A 179 4.94 8.03 -9.21
C VAL A 179 6.22 8.86 -9.31
N PHE A 180 7.15 8.71 -8.38
CA PHE A 180 8.44 9.40 -8.44
C PHE A 180 9.29 8.95 -9.63
N ALA A 181 9.34 7.66 -9.91
CA ALA A 181 10.06 7.10 -11.05
C ALA A 181 9.58 7.68 -12.38
N LEU A 182 8.26 7.88 -12.52
CA LEU A 182 7.63 8.46 -13.71
C LEU A 182 7.73 10.00 -13.79
N ASN A 183 8.12 10.66 -12.70
CA ASN A 183 8.21 12.11 -12.62
C ASN A 183 9.57 12.57 -12.01
N PRO A 184 10.71 12.12 -12.55
CA PRO A 184 12.02 12.48 -12.02
C PRO A 184 12.26 13.98 -12.13
N LYS A 185 12.94 14.54 -11.13
CA LYS A 185 13.33 15.96 -11.07
C LYS A 185 12.16 16.96 -11.11
N ARG A 186 10.93 16.49 -10.84
CA ARG A 186 9.76 17.36 -10.69
C ARG A 186 9.36 17.46 -9.23
N VAL A 187 9.01 18.67 -8.82
CA VAL A 187 8.39 18.89 -7.51
C VAL A 187 6.93 18.44 -7.60
N LEU A 188 6.55 17.48 -6.77
CA LEU A 188 5.18 16.98 -6.67
C LEU A 188 4.59 17.41 -5.33
N SER A 189 3.47 18.13 -5.36
CA SER A 189 2.73 18.48 -4.14
C SER A 189 2.16 17.21 -3.48
N ARG A 190 1.77 17.31 -2.20
CA ARG A 190 1.16 16.18 -1.50
C ARG A 190 -0.11 15.72 -2.19
N GLU A 191 -0.96 16.65 -2.59
CA GLU A 191 -2.20 16.40 -3.32
C GLU A 191 -1.91 15.69 -4.64
N ARG A 192 -0.89 16.15 -5.37
CA ARG A 192 -0.53 15.56 -6.66
C ARG A 192 0.04 14.16 -6.52
N LEU A 193 0.84 13.91 -5.48
CA LEU A 193 1.33 12.57 -5.15
C LEU A 193 0.17 11.61 -4.85
N MET A 194 -0.85 12.10 -4.16
CA MET A 194 -2.06 11.34 -3.85
C MET A 194 -2.90 11.03 -5.07
N GLU A 195 -3.17 12.02 -5.91
CA GLU A 195 -3.89 11.83 -7.17
C GLU A 195 -3.20 10.79 -8.06
N LEU A 196 -1.89 10.94 -8.26
CA LEU A 196 -1.11 10.05 -9.12
C LEU A 196 -0.94 8.65 -8.53
N ALA A 197 -0.86 8.53 -7.21
CA ALA A 197 -0.85 7.24 -6.52
C ALA A 197 -2.26 6.63 -6.37
N ASN A 198 -3.31 7.25 -6.97
CA ASN A 198 -4.73 6.87 -6.87
C ASN A 198 -5.27 6.79 -5.42
N ALA A 199 -4.76 7.66 -4.54
CA ALA A 199 -5.24 7.78 -3.17
C ALA A 199 -6.23 8.97 -3.10
N ARG A 200 -7.52 8.71 -3.27
CA ARG A 200 -8.57 9.72 -3.17
C ARG A 200 -9.09 9.76 -1.74
N ASP A 201 -8.72 10.78 -0.95
CA ASP A 201 -9.50 11.42 0.12
C ASP A 201 -8.64 12.42 0.92
N SER A 202 -9.15 13.65 1.10
CA SER A 202 -8.31 14.84 1.07
C SER A 202 -7.71 15.40 2.38
N GLU A 203 -8.09 15.04 3.60
CA GLU A 203 -7.50 15.71 4.78
C GLU A 203 -6.70 14.81 5.74
N ALA A 204 -7.10 13.55 5.89
CA ALA A 204 -6.34 12.59 6.69
C ALA A 204 -5.08 12.07 5.96
N PHE A 205 -4.99 12.29 4.67
CA PHE A 205 -3.97 11.75 3.77
C PHE A 205 -2.69 12.60 3.67
N ASP A 206 -2.71 13.89 3.93
CA ASP A 206 -1.49 14.71 3.90
C ASP A 206 -0.44 14.19 4.88
N ARG A 207 -0.87 13.81 6.09
CA ARG A 207 0.01 13.15 7.07
C ARG A 207 0.42 11.75 6.63
N ALA A 208 -0.46 11.01 5.96
CA ALA A 208 -0.15 9.67 5.47
C ALA A 208 0.92 9.66 4.37
N VAL A 209 0.96 10.67 3.50
CA VAL A 209 2.03 10.82 2.50
C VAL A 209 3.37 11.04 3.18
N ASP A 210 3.44 11.96 4.14
CA ASP A 210 4.69 12.27 4.86
C ASP A 210 5.25 11.03 5.59
N LEU A 211 4.38 10.23 6.21
CA LEU A 211 4.76 9.00 6.89
C LEU A 211 5.24 7.91 5.91
N ARG A 212 4.57 7.78 4.77
CA ARG A 212 5.01 6.84 3.72
C ARG A 212 6.36 7.25 3.14
N ILE A 213 6.56 8.54 2.90
CA ILE A 213 7.85 9.10 2.47
C ILE A 213 8.93 8.82 3.53
N MET A 214 8.63 8.99 4.81
CA MET A 214 9.59 8.69 5.88
C MET A 214 9.99 7.21 5.88
N ARG A 215 9.03 6.28 5.68
CA ARG A 215 9.32 4.84 5.58
C ARG A 215 10.14 4.49 4.33
N ILE A 216 9.77 5.06 3.19
CA ILE A 216 10.52 4.90 1.94
C ILE A 216 11.94 5.38 2.12
N ARG A 217 12.17 6.55 2.73
CA ARG A 217 13.50 7.08 3.01
C ARG A 217 14.35 6.12 3.84
N ARG A 218 13.78 5.47 4.84
CA ARG A 218 14.49 4.45 5.65
C ARG A 218 14.99 3.26 4.81
N LYS A 219 14.37 3.00 3.67
CA LYS A 219 14.74 1.88 2.78
C LYS A 219 15.73 2.29 1.69
N ILE A 220 15.71 3.55 1.23
CA ILE A 220 16.45 3.98 0.03
C ILE A 220 17.57 4.98 0.32
N GLU A 221 17.48 5.76 1.41
CA GLU A 221 18.48 6.78 1.75
C GLU A 221 19.62 6.17 2.59
N ILE A 222 20.81 6.71 2.42
CA ILE A 222 21.96 6.38 3.29
C ILE A 222 21.72 6.94 4.69
N ASP A 223 21.26 8.19 4.76
CA ASP A 223 20.87 8.86 6.00
C ASP A 223 19.43 9.40 5.84
N PRO A 224 18.42 8.75 6.42
CA PRO A 224 17.03 9.20 6.33
C PRO A 224 16.77 10.59 6.93
N THR A 225 17.66 11.08 7.80
CA THR A 225 17.53 12.43 8.41
C THR A 225 18.03 13.52 7.48
N LYS A 226 18.87 13.16 6.50
CA LYS A 226 19.40 14.04 5.46
C LYS A 226 19.10 13.50 4.07
N PRO A 227 17.82 13.46 3.69
CA PRO A 227 17.41 12.78 2.45
C PRO A 227 17.95 13.49 1.21
N ALA A 228 18.66 12.72 0.37
CA ALA A 228 19.23 13.19 -0.89
C ALA A 228 18.42 12.72 -2.11
N VAL A 229 17.78 11.58 -2.03
CA VAL A 229 17.03 10.94 -3.13
C VAL A 229 15.61 11.48 -3.21
N ILE A 230 14.87 11.48 -2.11
CA ILE A 230 13.55 12.12 -2.03
C ILE A 230 13.64 13.32 -1.09
N ARG A 231 13.80 14.52 -1.63
CA ARG A 231 13.97 15.76 -0.87
C ARG A 231 12.61 16.40 -0.57
N THR A 232 12.49 17.04 0.60
CA THR A 232 11.34 17.89 0.92
C THR A 232 11.60 19.31 0.42
N ILE A 233 10.66 19.82 -0.37
CA ILE A 233 10.64 21.23 -0.82
C ILE A 233 9.61 21.95 0.06
N ARG A 234 10.08 22.87 0.90
CA ARG A 234 9.20 23.61 1.84
C ARG A 234 8.12 24.34 1.06
N GLY A 235 6.85 24.11 1.46
CA GLY A 235 5.67 24.68 0.79
C GLY A 235 5.36 24.09 -0.60
N GLY A 236 6.23 23.22 -1.18
CA GLY A 236 6.06 22.67 -2.53
C GLY A 236 5.78 21.17 -2.59
N GLY A 237 6.14 20.42 -1.54
CA GLY A 237 5.98 18.95 -1.55
C GLY A 237 7.31 18.19 -1.61
N TYR A 238 7.45 17.24 -2.54
CA TYR A 238 8.61 16.35 -2.63
C TYR A 238 9.22 16.35 -4.03
N LEU A 239 10.53 16.18 -4.07
CA LEU A 239 11.32 16.10 -5.29
C LEU A 239 12.15 14.81 -5.27
N PHE A 240 12.04 14.01 -6.32
CA PHE A 240 12.88 12.84 -6.54
C PHE A 240 14.09 13.16 -7.42
N SER A 241 15.28 12.83 -6.95
CA SER A 241 16.55 12.88 -7.69
C SER A 241 17.12 11.46 -7.77
N PRO A 242 17.16 10.82 -8.96
CA PRO A 242 17.63 9.42 -9.10
C PRO A 242 19.08 9.20 -8.66
N VAL A 243 19.92 10.16 -8.87
CA VAL A 243 21.31 10.21 -8.37
C VAL A 243 21.34 11.40 -7.43
N GLY A 244 21.66 11.18 -6.17
CA GLY A 244 21.77 12.29 -5.24
C GLY A 244 22.69 13.36 -5.84
N ASP A 245 22.10 14.44 -6.37
CA ASP A 245 22.86 15.56 -6.88
C ASP A 245 23.69 16.11 -5.72
N LYS A 246 24.99 15.91 -5.76
CA LYS A 246 25.94 16.67 -4.96
C LYS A 246 25.81 18.10 -5.42
N THR A 247 25.14 18.93 -4.64
CA THR A 247 25.31 20.38 -4.70
C THR A 247 26.59 20.74 -3.97
#